data_410c22b329859f96764fed0743ff4c1f
#
_entry.id   410c22b329859f96764fed0743ff4c1f
#
_cell.length_a   1.000
_cell.length_b   1.000
_cell.length_c   1.000
_cell.angle_alpha   90.00
_cell.angle_beta   90.00
_cell.angle_gamma   90.00
#
_symmetry.space_group_name_H-M   'P 1'
#
loop_
_entity.id
_entity.type
_entity.pdbx_description
1 polymer ?
#
loop_
_entity_poly.entity_id
_entity_poly.type
_entity_poly.pdbx_seq_one_letter_code
_entity_poly.pdbx_strand_id
1 'polypeptide(L)'
;MTDIALQTRGLGVKYGSFNALADVDLAIRRNSVHSIIGPNGAGKTTLFHALTGRVRASAGRIELDGQDITTTSDDDRVRLGIARSFQVTSLFPNLTLRENLRLAAQGRTPWQALAPWRRAEWNTSALATADEVISRLELGAVAGRIAGELSHGQQRRLEVGMAIAARPRVILLDEPTSGMGIDDIEAMKELIRDLGRDHTVLFIEHNMGIVMNISDMVTVMRLGRKLVEGPPAVVREDPEVQRAYLGNMITGDIA
;
A
#
# COMPACT_ATOMS: atom_id res chain seq x y z
N MET A 1 -16.77 15.60 -10.38
CA MET A 1 -16.32 14.41 -9.64
C MET A 1 -15.15 14.88 -8.76
N THR A 2 -15.17 14.57 -7.48
CA THR A 2 -14.07 14.94 -6.57
C THR A 2 -12.81 14.20 -7.00
N ASP A 3 -11.69 14.91 -7.10
CA ASP A 3 -10.37 14.35 -7.44
C ASP A 3 -9.77 13.47 -6.31
N ILE A 4 -10.55 13.20 -5.28
CA ILE A 4 -10.16 12.44 -4.09
C ILE A 4 -10.67 11.00 -4.21
N ALA A 5 -9.76 10.03 -4.10
CA ALA A 5 -10.07 8.61 -4.10
C ALA A 5 -10.34 8.06 -2.69
N LEU A 6 -9.50 8.44 -1.72
CA LEU A 6 -9.61 7.99 -0.33
C LEU A 6 -9.49 9.18 0.62
N GLN A 7 -10.39 9.28 1.59
CA GLN A 7 -10.42 10.41 2.52
C GLN A 7 -10.69 9.93 3.95
N THR A 8 -10.08 10.60 4.92
CA THR A 8 -10.47 10.48 6.34
C THR A 8 -10.85 11.85 6.88
N ARG A 9 -11.82 11.90 7.79
CA ARG A 9 -12.23 13.11 8.50
C ARG A 9 -12.34 12.83 9.99
N GLY A 10 -11.51 13.51 10.78
CA GLY A 10 -11.47 13.36 12.22
C GLY A 10 -11.19 11.94 12.69
N LEU A 11 -10.42 11.15 11.90
CA LEU A 11 -10.21 9.73 12.18
C LEU A 11 -9.49 9.53 13.50
N GLY A 12 -10.12 8.77 14.40
CA GLY A 12 -9.56 8.35 15.67
C GLY A 12 -9.58 6.84 15.84
N VAL A 13 -8.53 6.30 16.47
CA VAL A 13 -8.42 4.89 16.87
C VAL A 13 -7.93 4.81 18.30
N LYS A 14 -8.62 4.03 19.13
CA LYS A 14 -8.28 3.80 20.54
C LYS A 14 -8.03 2.31 20.82
N TYR A 15 -7.02 2.03 21.63
CA TYR A 15 -6.76 0.74 22.23
C TYR A 15 -6.88 0.88 23.75
N GLY A 16 -8.03 0.52 24.31
CA GLY A 16 -8.35 0.82 25.71
C GLY A 16 -8.35 2.33 25.97
N SER A 17 -7.50 2.81 26.88
CA SER A 17 -7.31 4.23 27.18
C SER A 17 -6.32 4.94 26.25
N PHE A 18 -5.56 4.20 25.45
CA PHE A 18 -4.52 4.76 24.57
C PHE A 18 -5.12 5.23 23.23
N ASN A 19 -4.91 6.52 22.90
CA ASN A 19 -5.29 7.08 21.61
C ASN A 19 -4.14 6.84 20.61
N ALA A 20 -4.28 5.83 19.74
CA ALA A 20 -3.29 5.53 18.71
C ALA A 20 -3.41 6.47 17.50
N LEU A 21 -4.63 6.93 17.21
CA LEU A 21 -4.89 8.02 16.25
C LEU A 21 -5.88 9.00 16.88
N ALA A 22 -5.69 10.29 16.63
CA ALA A 22 -6.55 11.36 17.11
C ALA A 22 -6.67 12.45 16.05
N ASP A 23 -7.90 12.62 15.53
CA ASP A 23 -8.26 13.71 14.64
C ASP A 23 -7.39 13.76 13.36
N VAL A 24 -7.31 12.62 12.65
CA VAL A 24 -6.50 12.50 11.44
C VAL A 24 -7.34 12.75 10.19
N ASP A 25 -7.08 13.86 9.53
CA ASP A 25 -7.67 14.24 8.25
C ASP A 25 -6.69 13.99 7.11
N LEU A 26 -7.07 13.16 6.15
CA LEU A 26 -6.31 12.87 4.93
C LEU A 26 -7.19 13.05 3.70
N ALA A 27 -6.58 13.47 2.60
CA ALA A 27 -7.21 13.56 1.29
C ALA A 27 -6.26 13.03 0.22
N ILE A 28 -6.44 11.77 -0.17
CA ILE A 28 -5.58 11.09 -1.14
C ILE A 28 -6.17 11.29 -2.52
N ARG A 29 -5.41 11.94 -3.40
CA ARG A 29 -5.83 12.22 -4.78
C ARG A 29 -5.86 10.94 -5.60
N ARG A 30 -6.80 10.91 -6.54
CA ARG A 30 -6.88 9.81 -7.52
C ARG A 30 -5.64 9.83 -8.41
N ASN A 31 -5.17 8.62 -8.77
CA ASN A 31 -4.04 8.43 -9.66
C ASN A 31 -2.83 9.28 -9.23
N SER A 32 -2.42 9.08 -7.99
CA SER A 32 -1.27 9.77 -7.40
C SER A 32 -0.52 8.83 -6.45
N VAL A 33 0.71 9.18 -6.17
CA VAL A 33 1.56 8.52 -5.18
C VAL A 33 1.62 9.37 -3.92
N HIS A 34 1.00 8.90 -2.83
CA HIS A 34 0.99 9.58 -1.55
C HIS A 34 1.75 8.75 -0.51
N SER A 35 2.71 9.35 0.16
CA SER A 35 3.46 8.68 1.23
C SER A 35 3.06 9.14 2.61
N ILE A 36 3.13 8.23 3.58
CA ILE A 36 2.98 8.51 5.00
C ILE A 36 4.30 8.20 5.69
N ILE A 37 4.87 9.21 6.32
CA ILE A 37 6.11 9.11 7.06
C ILE A 37 5.93 9.53 8.51
N GLY A 38 6.92 9.27 9.33
CA GLY A 38 6.93 9.65 10.74
C GLY A 38 7.77 8.68 11.57
N PRO A 39 8.17 9.07 12.79
CA PRO A 39 8.95 8.22 13.67
C PRO A 39 8.20 6.94 14.08
N ASN A 40 8.90 6.01 14.72
CA ASN A 40 8.30 4.83 15.30
C ASN A 40 7.26 5.24 16.36
N GLY A 41 6.11 4.57 16.38
CA GLY A 41 5.00 4.95 17.26
C GLY A 41 4.17 6.16 16.79
N ALA A 42 4.44 6.75 15.62
CA ALA A 42 3.66 7.88 15.08
C ALA A 42 2.21 7.54 14.72
N GLY A 43 1.83 6.24 14.66
CA GLY A 43 0.49 5.80 14.31
C GLY A 43 0.30 5.35 12.86
N LYS A 44 1.37 5.32 12.04
CA LYS A 44 1.31 4.97 10.60
C LYS A 44 0.64 3.61 10.34
N THR A 45 1.11 2.56 10.99
CA THR A 45 0.55 1.20 10.86
C THR A 45 -0.90 1.13 11.34
N THR A 46 -1.25 1.85 12.43
CA THR A 46 -2.63 1.93 12.92
C THR A 46 -3.52 2.61 11.89
N LEU A 47 -3.03 3.68 11.22
CA LEU A 47 -3.75 4.33 10.13
C LEU A 47 -4.02 3.36 8.97
N PHE A 48 -3.00 2.62 8.52
CA PHE A 48 -3.18 1.59 7.48
C PHE A 48 -4.17 0.50 7.90
N HIS A 49 -4.12 0.05 9.16
CA HIS A 49 -5.10 -0.91 9.69
C HIS A 49 -6.52 -0.33 9.71
N ALA A 50 -6.68 0.94 10.05
CA ALA A 50 -7.99 1.60 10.00
C ALA A 50 -8.49 1.74 8.56
N LEU A 51 -7.64 2.16 7.61
CA LEU A 51 -7.99 2.29 6.19
C LEU A 51 -8.34 0.95 5.54
N THR A 52 -7.72 -0.15 5.97
CA THR A 52 -8.01 -1.51 5.46
C THR A 52 -9.14 -2.23 6.18
N GLY A 53 -9.70 -1.67 7.25
CA GLY A 53 -10.78 -2.28 8.02
C GLY A 53 -10.33 -3.31 9.07
N ARG A 54 -9.03 -3.57 9.22
CA ARG A 54 -8.48 -4.46 10.26
C ARG A 54 -8.67 -3.94 11.68
N VAL A 55 -8.72 -2.63 11.82
CA VAL A 55 -9.00 -1.93 13.08
C VAL A 55 -10.17 -0.99 12.86
N ARG A 56 -11.14 -1.04 13.78
CA ARG A 56 -12.30 -0.15 13.71
C ARG A 56 -11.92 1.26 14.16
N ALA A 57 -12.42 2.25 13.42
CA ALA A 57 -12.37 3.64 13.85
C ALA A 57 -13.19 3.80 15.14
N SER A 58 -12.62 4.53 16.11
CA SER A 58 -13.31 4.92 17.35
C SER A 58 -14.02 6.27 17.19
N ALA A 59 -13.62 7.08 16.22
CA ALA A 59 -14.19 8.36 15.86
C ALA A 59 -13.88 8.72 14.40
N GLY A 60 -14.63 9.65 13.83
CA GLY A 60 -14.43 10.16 12.48
C GLY A 60 -15.00 9.25 11.41
N ARG A 61 -14.57 9.47 10.15
CA ARG A 61 -15.05 8.76 8.96
C ARG A 61 -13.92 8.40 8.02
N ILE A 62 -14.15 7.34 7.23
CA ILE A 62 -13.31 6.91 6.11
C ILE A 62 -14.21 6.84 4.89
N GLU A 63 -13.85 7.54 3.82
CA GLU A 63 -14.61 7.59 2.58
C GLU A 63 -13.76 7.11 1.41
N LEU A 64 -14.31 6.22 0.58
CA LEU A 64 -13.72 5.77 -0.69
C LEU A 64 -14.61 6.27 -1.82
N ASP A 65 -14.08 7.08 -2.73
CA ASP A 65 -14.82 7.71 -3.84
C ASP A 65 -16.10 8.43 -3.37
N GLY A 66 -16.07 9.03 -2.16
CA GLY A 66 -17.21 9.70 -1.54
C GLY A 66 -18.20 8.77 -0.83
N GLN A 67 -18.02 7.45 -0.89
CA GLN A 67 -18.81 6.48 -0.14
C GLN A 67 -18.22 6.27 1.24
N ASP A 68 -19.03 6.39 2.30
CA ASP A 68 -18.62 6.07 3.66
C ASP A 68 -18.39 4.55 3.81
N ILE A 69 -17.15 4.19 4.17
CA ILE A 69 -16.72 2.80 4.40
C ILE A 69 -16.25 2.58 5.84
N THR A 70 -16.56 3.49 6.74
CA THR A 70 -16.03 3.49 8.12
C THR A 70 -16.29 2.18 8.86
N THR A 71 -17.50 1.62 8.70
CA THR A 71 -17.92 0.38 9.36
C THR A 71 -17.81 -0.86 8.47
N THR A 72 -17.38 -0.70 7.23
CA THR A 72 -17.23 -1.79 6.25
C THR A 72 -16.10 -2.73 6.68
N SER A 73 -16.33 -4.05 6.54
CA SER A 73 -15.34 -5.09 6.86
C SER A 73 -14.12 -5.01 5.94
N ASP A 74 -13.00 -5.61 6.34
CA ASP A 74 -11.79 -5.71 5.54
C ASP A 74 -12.03 -6.44 4.20
N ASP A 75 -12.75 -7.58 4.23
CA ASP A 75 -13.12 -8.32 3.01
C ASP A 75 -13.95 -7.48 2.04
N ASP A 76 -14.92 -6.72 2.54
CA ASP A 76 -15.76 -5.86 1.71
C ASP A 76 -14.97 -4.66 1.15
N ARG A 77 -14.01 -4.12 1.91
CA ARG A 77 -13.12 -3.06 1.39
C ARG A 77 -12.23 -3.55 0.24
N VAL A 78 -11.79 -4.81 0.29
CA VAL A 78 -11.10 -5.44 -0.85
C VAL A 78 -12.02 -5.50 -2.07
N ARG A 79 -13.30 -5.88 -1.90
CA ARG A 79 -14.29 -5.88 -2.98
C ARG A 79 -14.59 -4.49 -3.54
N LEU A 80 -14.55 -3.47 -2.69
CA LEU A 80 -14.68 -2.06 -3.08
C LEU A 80 -13.46 -1.53 -3.83
N GLY A 81 -12.34 -2.25 -3.82
CA GLY A 81 -11.14 -1.93 -4.58
C GLY A 81 -10.01 -1.35 -3.76
N ILE A 82 -9.94 -1.60 -2.46
CA ILE A 82 -8.76 -1.32 -1.65
C ILE A 82 -7.91 -2.59 -1.57
N ALA A 83 -6.71 -2.56 -2.15
CA ALA A 83 -5.73 -3.63 -1.98
C ALA A 83 -4.63 -3.19 -1.01
N ARG A 84 -4.07 -4.15 -0.28
CA ARG A 84 -2.91 -3.92 0.58
C ARG A 84 -1.85 -4.98 0.29
N SER A 85 -0.58 -4.56 0.13
CA SER A 85 0.54 -5.48 0.26
C SER A 85 0.72 -5.85 1.73
N PHE A 86 0.94 -7.11 2.02
CA PHE A 86 1.08 -7.57 3.41
C PHE A 86 2.52 -7.38 3.89
N GLN A 87 2.66 -7.03 5.19
CA GLN A 87 3.96 -6.99 5.88
C GLN A 87 4.62 -8.38 6.03
N VAL A 88 3.81 -9.44 5.98
CA VAL A 88 4.26 -10.83 5.95
C VAL A 88 4.03 -11.37 4.55
N THR A 89 5.05 -11.94 3.96
CA THR A 89 5.06 -12.57 2.64
C THR A 89 3.82 -13.46 2.47
N SER A 90 2.82 -12.96 1.72
CA SER A 90 1.57 -13.69 1.45
C SER A 90 1.65 -14.47 0.13
N LEU A 91 2.89 -14.83 -0.26
CA LEU A 91 3.12 -15.66 -1.44
C LEU A 91 2.75 -17.11 -1.16
N PHE A 92 2.31 -17.79 -2.19
CA PHE A 92 2.27 -19.25 -2.21
C PHE A 92 3.66 -19.74 -2.63
N PRO A 93 4.53 -20.09 -1.68
CA PRO A 93 5.96 -20.28 -1.95
C PRO A 93 6.26 -21.46 -2.86
N ASN A 94 5.37 -22.45 -2.90
CA ASN A 94 5.50 -23.66 -3.72
C ASN A 94 4.86 -23.52 -5.12
N LEU A 95 4.26 -22.40 -5.43
CA LEU A 95 3.69 -22.11 -6.75
C LEU A 95 4.64 -21.22 -7.55
N THR A 96 4.52 -21.25 -8.87
CA THR A 96 5.28 -20.34 -9.72
C THR A 96 4.85 -18.90 -9.52
N LEU A 97 5.69 -17.95 -9.90
CA LEU A 97 5.37 -16.52 -9.92
C LEU A 97 4.06 -16.28 -10.69
N ARG A 98 3.94 -16.86 -11.89
CA ARG A 98 2.73 -16.72 -12.74
C ARG A 98 1.49 -17.27 -12.06
N GLU A 99 1.58 -18.42 -11.37
CA GLU A 99 0.44 -19.00 -10.64
C GLU A 99 0.02 -18.16 -9.45
N ASN A 100 0.94 -17.53 -8.71
CA ASN A 100 0.63 -16.58 -7.65
C ASN A 100 -0.22 -15.42 -8.19
N LEU A 101 0.20 -14.82 -9.30
CA LEU A 101 -0.54 -13.71 -9.94
C LEU A 101 -1.90 -14.16 -10.48
N ARG A 102 -1.97 -15.35 -11.10
CA ARG A 102 -3.23 -15.92 -11.59
C ARG A 102 -4.24 -16.09 -10.45
N LEU A 103 -3.80 -16.63 -9.32
CA LEU A 103 -4.68 -16.80 -8.14
C LEU A 103 -5.15 -15.44 -7.59
N ALA A 104 -4.26 -14.46 -7.52
CA ALA A 104 -4.62 -13.11 -7.08
C ALA A 104 -5.67 -12.47 -8.02
N ALA A 105 -5.53 -12.66 -9.34
CA ALA A 105 -6.51 -12.18 -10.32
C ALA A 105 -7.90 -12.84 -10.18
N GLN A 106 -7.96 -14.08 -9.70
CA GLN A 106 -9.23 -14.80 -9.46
C GLN A 106 -9.95 -14.34 -8.19
N GLY A 107 -9.25 -13.80 -7.18
CA GLY A 107 -9.80 -13.49 -5.86
C GLY A 107 -10.96 -12.48 -5.85
N ARG A 108 -11.19 -11.73 -6.94
CA ARG A 108 -12.30 -10.76 -7.05
C ARG A 108 -13.69 -11.38 -7.26
N THR A 109 -13.79 -12.64 -7.61
CA THR A 109 -15.06 -13.23 -8.03
C THR A 109 -15.36 -14.59 -7.40
N PRO A 110 -15.48 -14.67 -6.06
CA PRO A 110 -15.67 -15.95 -5.36
C PRO A 110 -16.92 -16.73 -5.79
N TRP A 111 -17.99 -16.06 -6.20
CA TRP A 111 -19.24 -16.71 -6.66
C TRP A 111 -19.10 -17.45 -7.99
N GLN A 112 -18.17 -17.06 -8.81
CA GLN A 112 -17.90 -17.72 -10.07
C GLN A 112 -17.12 -19.02 -9.86
N ALA A 113 -16.45 -19.25 -8.74
CA ALA A 113 -15.81 -20.52 -8.38
C ALA A 113 -16.82 -21.69 -8.27
N LEU A 114 -18.11 -21.38 -8.11
CA LEU A 114 -19.20 -22.34 -8.05
C LEU A 114 -19.72 -22.80 -9.43
N ALA A 115 -19.20 -22.23 -10.54
CA ALA A 115 -19.61 -22.56 -11.90
C ALA A 115 -18.50 -23.32 -12.65
N PRO A 116 -18.41 -24.68 -12.52
CA PRO A 116 -17.30 -25.46 -13.06
C PRO A 116 -17.17 -25.37 -14.59
N TRP A 117 -18.26 -25.09 -15.32
CA TRP A 117 -18.27 -24.92 -16.78
C TRP A 117 -17.66 -23.58 -17.24
N ARG A 118 -17.51 -22.59 -16.36
CA ARG A 118 -16.84 -21.31 -16.65
C ARG A 118 -15.34 -21.30 -16.32
N ARG A 119 -14.81 -22.42 -15.78
CA ARG A 119 -13.41 -22.51 -15.35
C ARG A 119 -12.40 -22.22 -16.45
N ALA A 120 -12.70 -22.58 -17.70
CA ALA A 120 -11.79 -22.39 -18.83
C ALA A 120 -11.67 -20.89 -19.20
N GLU A 121 -12.79 -20.17 -19.35
CA GLU A 121 -12.80 -18.73 -19.67
C GLU A 121 -12.16 -17.90 -18.56
N TRP A 122 -12.41 -18.28 -17.35
CA TRP A 122 -11.85 -17.67 -16.15
C TRP A 122 -10.35 -17.82 -16.06
N ASN A 123 -9.87 -19.03 -16.32
CA ASN A 123 -8.46 -19.33 -16.32
C ASN A 123 -7.75 -18.51 -17.40
N THR A 124 -8.37 -18.33 -18.56
CA THR A 124 -7.84 -17.52 -19.66
C THR A 124 -7.75 -16.03 -19.28
N SER A 125 -8.80 -15.45 -18.70
CA SER A 125 -8.79 -14.04 -18.27
C SER A 125 -7.80 -13.80 -17.13
N ALA A 126 -7.75 -14.69 -16.14
CA ALA A 126 -6.81 -14.57 -15.02
C ALA A 126 -5.35 -14.74 -15.48
N LEU A 127 -5.09 -15.63 -16.44
CA LEU A 127 -3.77 -15.79 -17.04
C LEU A 127 -3.37 -14.55 -17.84
N ALA A 128 -4.28 -13.96 -18.62
CA ALA A 128 -4.00 -12.72 -19.34
C ALA A 128 -3.65 -11.57 -18.37
N THR A 129 -4.40 -11.44 -17.27
CA THR A 129 -4.07 -10.47 -16.22
C THR A 129 -2.71 -10.77 -15.57
N ALA A 130 -2.41 -12.05 -15.31
CA ALA A 130 -1.11 -12.41 -14.76
C ALA A 130 0.04 -12.03 -15.70
N ASP A 131 -0.10 -12.28 -17.00
CA ASP A 131 0.92 -11.95 -18.00
C ASP A 131 1.10 -10.43 -18.16
N GLU A 132 0.01 -9.65 -18.12
CA GLU A 132 0.04 -8.19 -18.10
C GLU A 132 0.84 -7.68 -16.89
N VAL A 133 0.54 -8.22 -15.69
CA VAL A 133 1.22 -7.84 -14.45
C VAL A 133 2.69 -8.27 -14.49
N ILE A 134 3.01 -9.48 -14.96
CA ILE A 134 4.40 -9.96 -15.11
C ILE A 134 5.22 -8.98 -15.97
N SER A 135 4.65 -8.52 -17.07
CA SER A 135 5.31 -7.53 -17.93
C SER A 135 5.56 -6.22 -17.20
N ARG A 136 4.57 -5.72 -16.44
CA ARG A 136 4.67 -4.48 -15.66
C ARG A 136 5.70 -4.57 -14.53
N LEU A 137 5.86 -5.76 -13.93
CA LEU A 137 6.86 -6.04 -12.88
C LEU A 137 8.27 -6.26 -13.43
N GLU A 138 8.43 -6.39 -14.76
CA GLU A 138 9.70 -6.78 -15.41
C GLU A 138 10.24 -8.13 -14.91
N LEU A 139 9.34 -9.08 -14.59
CA LEU A 139 9.67 -10.39 -14.07
C LEU A 139 9.48 -11.54 -15.10
N GLY A 140 9.38 -11.21 -16.38
CA GLY A 140 9.14 -12.19 -17.46
C GLY A 140 10.14 -13.34 -17.49
N ALA A 141 11.43 -13.06 -17.29
CA ALA A 141 12.49 -14.07 -17.29
C ALA A 141 12.35 -15.13 -16.18
N VAL A 142 11.62 -14.82 -15.09
CA VAL A 142 11.45 -15.69 -13.92
C VAL A 142 9.99 -16.11 -13.70
N ALA A 143 9.09 -15.85 -14.65
CA ALA A 143 7.65 -16.13 -14.53
C ALA A 143 7.32 -17.60 -14.22
N GLY A 144 8.10 -18.53 -14.71
CA GLY A 144 7.98 -19.98 -14.46
C GLY A 144 8.69 -20.48 -13.21
N ARG A 145 9.46 -19.64 -12.51
CA ARG A 145 10.18 -20.07 -11.31
C ARG A 145 9.26 -20.13 -10.09
N ILE A 146 9.56 -21.04 -9.20
CA ILE A 146 8.88 -21.19 -7.90
C ILE A 146 9.10 -19.90 -7.07
N ALA A 147 8.03 -19.35 -6.50
CA ALA A 147 8.07 -18.07 -5.80
C ALA A 147 9.04 -18.06 -4.60
N GLY A 148 9.16 -19.20 -3.89
CA GLY A 148 10.11 -19.34 -2.79
C GLY A 148 11.58 -19.34 -3.20
N GLU A 149 11.90 -19.51 -4.49
CA GLU A 149 13.26 -19.51 -5.05
C GLU A 149 13.67 -18.15 -5.66
N LEU A 150 12.76 -17.19 -5.67
CA LEU A 150 13.03 -15.84 -6.16
C LEU A 150 13.92 -15.08 -5.16
N SER A 151 14.67 -14.09 -5.67
CA SER A 151 15.36 -13.14 -4.77
C SER A 151 14.35 -12.37 -3.93
N HIS A 152 14.80 -11.81 -2.80
CA HIS A 152 13.92 -11.03 -1.93
C HIS A 152 13.26 -9.86 -2.67
N GLY A 153 14.01 -9.14 -3.50
CA GLY A 153 13.47 -8.06 -4.32
C GLY A 153 12.44 -8.53 -5.35
N GLN A 154 12.66 -9.70 -5.97
CA GLN A 154 11.68 -10.30 -6.87
C GLN A 154 10.41 -10.73 -6.14
N GLN A 155 10.53 -11.30 -4.93
CA GLN A 155 9.39 -11.66 -4.08
C GLN A 155 8.59 -10.40 -3.68
N ARG A 156 9.28 -9.31 -3.29
CA ARG A 156 8.62 -8.04 -2.98
C ARG A 156 7.85 -7.45 -4.18
N ARG A 157 8.45 -7.47 -5.37
CA ARG A 157 7.75 -7.04 -6.60
C ARG A 157 6.56 -7.95 -6.91
N LEU A 158 6.68 -9.26 -6.70
CA LEU A 158 5.57 -10.19 -6.86
C LEU A 158 4.43 -9.90 -5.89
N GLU A 159 4.69 -9.56 -4.62
CA GLU A 159 3.67 -9.16 -3.65
C GLU A 159 2.87 -7.92 -4.10
N VAL A 160 3.59 -6.91 -4.60
CA VAL A 160 2.95 -5.73 -5.20
C VAL A 160 2.12 -6.15 -6.43
N GLY A 161 2.67 -7.02 -7.27
CA GLY A 161 1.97 -7.57 -8.43
C GLY A 161 0.68 -8.29 -8.07
N MET A 162 0.64 -9.07 -7.01
CA MET A 162 -0.58 -9.73 -6.53
C MET A 162 -1.65 -8.71 -6.11
N ALA A 163 -1.24 -7.61 -5.48
CA ALA A 163 -2.17 -6.52 -5.16
C ALA A 163 -2.73 -5.86 -6.44
N ILE A 164 -1.90 -5.65 -7.47
CA ILE A 164 -2.31 -5.07 -8.76
C ILE A 164 -3.23 -6.03 -9.54
N ALA A 165 -2.93 -7.33 -9.53
CA ALA A 165 -3.72 -8.35 -10.24
C ALA A 165 -5.20 -8.35 -9.83
N ALA A 166 -5.49 -7.92 -8.60
CA ALA A 166 -6.86 -7.68 -8.13
C ALA A 166 -7.50 -6.42 -8.75
N ARG A 167 -6.83 -5.65 -9.60
CA ARG A 167 -7.29 -4.39 -10.23
C ARG A 167 -7.91 -3.42 -9.22
N PRO A 168 -7.18 -3.03 -8.17
CA PRO A 168 -7.70 -2.15 -7.13
C PRO A 168 -7.84 -0.72 -7.62
N ARG A 169 -8.63 0.10 -6.90
CA ARG A 169 -8.68 1.55 -7.06
C ARG A 169 -7.61 2.25 -6.23
N VAL A 170 -7.36 1.69 -5.04
CA VAL A 170 -6.38 2.18 -4.07
C VAL A 170 -5.47 1.03 -3.65
N ILE A 171 -4.17 1.25 -3.73
CA ILE A 171 -3.14 0.31 -3.32
C ILE A 171 -2.44 0.86 -2.07
N LEU A 172 -2.43 0.08 -0.99
CA LEU A 172 -1.70 0.41 0.22
C LEU A 172 -0.43 -0.47 0.31
N LEU A 173 0.74 0.17 0.33
CA LEU A 173 2.03 -0.51 0.43
C LEU A 173 2.69 -0.19 1.78
N ASP A 174 3.05 -1.21 2.53
CA ASP A 174 3.67 -1.07 3.84
C ASP A 174 5.15 -1.42 3.74
N GLU A 175 6.01 -0.40 3.79
CA GLU A 175 7.47 -0.49 3.65
C GLU A 175 7.91 -1.34 2.43
N PRO A 176 7.49 -0.98 1.20
CA PRO A 176 7.68 -1.83 0.03
C PRO A 176 9.16 -2.08 -0.32
N THR A 177 10.07 -1.23 0.16
CA THR A 177 11.51 -1.34 -0.14
C THR A 177 12.34 -1.95 0.99
N SER A 178 11.70 -2.34 2.10
CA SER A 178 12.39 -2.88 3.27
C SER A 178 13.15 -4.17 2.93
N GLY A 179 14.43 -4.23 3.31
CA GLY A 179 15.30 -5.40 3.10
C GLY A 179 15.77 -5.63 1.66
N MET A 180 15.50 -4.72 0.73
CA MET A 180 15.90 -4.83 -0.68
C MET A 180 17.33 -4.31 -0.92
N GLY A 181 18.01 -4.90 -1.91
CA GLY A 181 19.26 -4.37 -2.44
C GLY A 181 19.05 -3.08 -3.26
N ILE A 182 20.14 -2.35 -3.52
CA ILE A 182 20.07 -1.03 -4.18
C ILE A 182 19.38 -1.11 -5.55
N ASP A 183 19.72 -2.09 -6.38
CA ASP A 183 19.15 -2.23 -7.71
C ASP A 183 17.65 -2.57 -7.66
N ASP A 184 17.25 -3.42 -6.70
CA ASP A 184 15.85 -3.78 -6.49
C ASP A 184 15.03 -2.59 -5.96
N ILE A 185 15.64 -1.70 -5.15
CA ILE A 185 15.00 -0.44 -4.68
C ILE A 185 14.68 0.47 -5.86
N GLU A 186 15.62 0.66 -6.80
CA GLU A 186 15.35 1.51 -7.98
C GLU A 186 14.22 0.93 -8.83
N ALA A 187 14.22 -0.38 -9.10
CA ALA A 187 13.13 -1.04 -9.81
C ALA A 187 11.77 -0.91 -9.08
N MET A 188 11.75 -0.99 -7.74
CA MET A 188 10.53 -0.77 -6.96
C MET A 188 10.06 0.69 -7.03
N LYS A 189 10.96 1.66 -6.99
CA LYS A 189 10.63 3.09 -7.13
C LYS A 189 9.98 3.37 -8.50
N GLU A 190 10.53 2.82 -9.57
CA GLU A 190 9.98 2.94 -10.92
C GLU A 190 8.59 2.32 -11.01
N LEU A 191 8.43 1.12 -10.45
CA LEU A 191 7.13 0.44 -10.36
C LEU A 191 6.09 1.30 -9.64
N ILE A 192 6.41 1.84 -8.45
CA ILE A 192 5.47 2.67 -7.67
C ILE A 192 5.09 3.94 -8.44
N ARG A 193 6.03 4.61 -9.11
CA ARG A 193 5.74 5.78 -9.95
C ARG A 193 4.83 5.43 -11.12
N ASP A 194 5.09 4.31 -11.77
CA ASP A 194 4.26 3.85 -12.88
C ASP A 194 2.85 3.52 -12.40
N LEU A 195 2.71 2.86 -11.25
CA LEU A 195 1.41 2.59 -10.63
C LEU A 195 0.62 3.86 -10.32
N GLY A 196 1.28 4.94 -9.91
CA GLY A 196 0.63 6.22 -9.62
C GLY A 196 -0.08 6.86 -10.81
N ARG A 197 0.18 6.42 -12.06
CA ARG A 197 -0.45 6.97 -13.28
C ARG A 197 -1.88 6.48 -13.48
N ASP A 198 -2.19 5.27 -13.03
CA ASP A 198 -3.49 4.61 -13.24
C ASP A 198 -4.14 4.07 -11.97
N HIS A 199 -3.40 4.06 -10.85
CA HIS A 199 -3.87 3.69 -9.53
C HIS A 199 -3.60 4.81 -8.51
N THR A 200 -4.38 4.83 -7.45
CA THR A 200 -4.07 5.64 -6.27
C THR A 200 -3.18 4.81 -5.35
N VAL A 201 -1.95 5.25 -5.13
CA VAL A 201 -0.99 4.54 -4.29
C VAL A 201 -0.77 5.31 -3.00
N LEU A 202 -1.00 4.64 -1.87
CA LEU A 202 -0.66 5.13 -0.53
C LEU A 202 0.39 4.20 0.07
N PHE A 203 1.54 4.72 0.48
CA PHE A 203 2.58 3.86 1.05
C PHE A 203 3.20 4.46 2.31
N ILE A 204 3.65 3.56 3.20
CA ILE A 204 4.46 3.92 4.36
C ILE A 204 5.93 3.63 4.02
N GLU A 205 6.79 4.56 4.35
CA GLU A 205 8.25 4.40 4.26
C GLU A 205 8.95 5.22 5.34
N HIS A 206 10.14 4.78 5.70
CA HIS A 206 11.01 5.49 6.63
C HIS A 206 12.24 6.10 5.94
N ASN A 207 12.55 5.67 4.71
CA ASN A 207 13.64 6.21 3.92
C ASN A 207 13.19 7.50 3.20
N MET A 208 13.64 8.65 3.73
CA MET A 208 13.31 9.96 3.17
C MET A 208 13.76 10.12 1.72
N GLY A 209 14.90 9.53 1.33
CA GLY A 209 15.40 9.60 -0.04
C GLY A 209 14.44 8.95 -1.05
N ILE A 210 13.80 7.84 -0.68
CA ILE A 210 12.79 7.17 -1.50
C ILE A 210 11.54 8.03 -1.56
N VAL A 211 11.00 8.41 -0.40
CA VAL A 211 9.78 9.21 -0.28
C VAL A 211 9.85 10.50 -1.10
N MET A 212 10.92 11.28 -0.94
CA MET A 212 11.09 12.56 -1.64
C MET A 212 11.24 12.41 -3.15
N ASN A 213 11.60 11.21 -3.61
CA ASN A 213 11.87 10.95 -5.02
C ASN A 213 10.63 10.49 -5.79
N ILE A 214 9.71 9.76 -5.15
CA ILE A 214 8.60 9.11 -5.85
C ILE A 214 7.21 9.62 -5.49
N SER A 215 7.07 10.45 -4.44
CA SER A 215 5.76 10.91 -3.96
C SER A 215 5.32 12.20 -4.62
N ASP A 216 4.03 12.30 -4.94
CA ASP A 216 3.38 13.56 -5.30
C ASP A 216 3.02 14.37 -4.04
N MET A 217 2.63 13.66 -2.98
CA MET A 217 2.26 14.23 -1.68
C MET A 217 2.86 13.39 -0.54
N VAL A 218 3.21 14.06 0.53
CA VAL A 218 3.77 13.45 1.74
C VAL A 218 2.97 13.91 2.95
N THR A 219 2.50 12.98 3.75
CA THR A 219 1.91 13.25 5.08
C THR A 219 2.90 12.83 6.16
N VAL A 220 3.24 13.74 7.04
CA VAL A 220 4.06 13.46 8.22
C VAL A 220 3.16 13.23 9.42
N MET A 221 3.33 12.08 10.07
CA MET A 221 2.61 11.75 11.30
C MET A 221 3.52 11.84 12.52
N ARG A 222 2.95 12.29 13.64
CA ARG A 222 3.59 12.30 14.95
C ARG A 222 2.56 12.09 16.05
N LEU A 223 2.84 11.16 16.98
CA LEU A 223 1.99 10.88 18.14
C LEU A 223 0.49 10.70 17.80
N GLY A 224 0.21 9.95 16.75
CA GLY A 224 -1.15 9.65 16.30
C GLY A 224 -1.88 10.79 15.60
N ARG A 225 -1.20 11.86 15.21
CA ARG A 225 -1.77 13.02 14.52
C ARG A 225 -1.02 13.33 13.23
N LYS A 226 -1.70 14.00 12.30
CA LYS A 226 -1.06 14.61 11.15
C LYS A 226 -0.31 15.86 11.61
N LEU A 227 0.98 15.94 11.34
CA LEU A 227 1.82 17.07 11.65
C LEU A 227 1.84 18.07 10.48
N VAL A 228 2.22 17.59 9.29
CA VAL A 228 2.35 18.37 8.07
C VAL A 228 1.89 17.51 6.89
N GLU A 229 1.34 18.15 5.86
CA GLU A 229 1.04 17.52 4.57
C GLU A 229 1.36 18.48 3.44
N GLY A 230 2.05 18.01 2.41
CA GLY A 230 2.41 18.81 1.26
C GLY A 230 3.24 18.04 0.22
N PRO A 231 3.58 18.70 -0.90
CA PRO A 231 4.57 18.17 -1.82
C PRO A 231 5.92 17.91 -1.13
N PRO A 232 6.74 16.96 -1.64
CA PRO A 232 8.03 16.61 -1.03
C PRO A 232 8.93 17.79 -0.70
N ALA A 233 9.02 18.78 -1.59
CA ALA A 233 9.85 19.98 -1.38
C ALA A 233 9.41 20.78 -0.14
N VAL A 234 8.09 20.97 0.04
CA VAL A 234 7.51 21.71 1.17
C VAL A 234 7.77 20.95 2.49
N VAL A 235 7.53 19.64 2.50
CA VAL A 235 7.71 18.81 3.69
C VAL A 235 9.18 18.74 4.13
N ARG A 236 10.12 18.71 3.16
CA ARG A 236 11.56 18.67 3.45
C ARG A 236 12.05 19.93 4.16
N GLU A 237 11.48 21.09 3.82
CA GLU A 237 11.88 22.39 4.37
C GLU A 237 11.16 22.77 5.67
N ASP A 238 10.15 21.98 6.06
CA ASP A 238 9.35 22.27 7.25
C ASP A 238 10.17 22.08 8.55
N PRO A 239 10.26 23.11 9.41
CA PRO A 239 11.08 23.07 10.62
C PRO A 239 10.57 22.06 11.66
N GLU A 240 9.27 21.73 11.69
CA GLU A 240 8.72 20.73 12.61
C GLU A 240 9.07 19.32 12.14
N VAL A 241 9.06 19.08 10.83
CA VAL A 241 9.51 17.83 10.23
C VAL A 241 11.00 17.61 10.52
N GLN A 242 11.83 18.63 10.27
CA GLN A 242 13.27 18.56 10.56
C GLN A 242 13.52 18.23 12.03
N ARG A 243 12.84 18.91 12.97
CA ARG A 243 12.94 18.62 14.39
C ARG A 243 12.46 17.23 14.78
N ALA A 244 11.40 16.72 14.16
CA ALA A 244 10.85 15.39 14.42
C ALA A 244 11.82 14.28 14.00
N TYR A 245 12.60 14.49 12.95
CA TYR A 245 13.58 13.53 12.44
C TYR A 245 14.97 13.75 13.03
N LEU A 246 15.46 15.00 13.18
CA LEU A 246 16.77 15.33 13.76
C LEU A 246 16.80 15.09 15.28
N GLY A 247 15.65 15.26 15.97
CA GLY A 247 15.56 14.93 17.38
C GLY A 247 15.83 13.45 17.70
N ASN A 248 15.58 12.57 16.76
CA ASN A 248 15.90 11.14 16.88
C ASN A 248 17.39 10.82 16.58
N MET A 249 18.07 11.68 15.81
CA MET A 249 19.53 11.52 15.57
C MET A 249 20.39 11.96 16.76
N ILE A 250 19.85 12.81 17.65
CA ILE A 250 20.55 13.31 18.85
C ILE A 250 20.38 12.37 20.05
N THR A 251 19.36 11.50 20.04
CA THR A 251 19.06 10.58 21.16
C THR A 251 19.50 9.13 20.93
N GLY A 252 20.42 8.88 20.03
CA GLY A 252 21.12 7.58 19.94
C GLY A 252 20.54 6.66 18.88
N ASP A 253 21.32 6.48 17.83
CA ASP A 253 21.78 5.15 17.46
C ASP A 253 23.08 5.28 16.67
N ILE A 254 24.15 5.42 17.44
CA ILE A 254 25.46 4.88 17.09
C ILE A 254 25.50 3.49 17.75
N ALA A 255 25.04 2.47 17.05
CA ALA A 255 25.38 1.08 17.33
C ALA A 255 25.13 0.26 16.06
#